data_b7ee69f922a43445321d0b849c6205a8
#
_entry.id   b7ee69f922a43445321d0b849c6205a8
#
_cell.length_a   1.000
_cell.length_b   1.000
_cell.length_c   1.000
_cell.angle_alpha   90.00
_cell.angle_beta   90.00
_cell.angle_gamma   90.00
#
_symmetry.space_group_name_H-M   'P 1'
#
loop_
_entity.id
_entity.type
_entity.pdbx_description
1 polymer ?
#
loop_
_entity_poly.entity_id
_entity_poly.type
_entity_poly.pdbx_seq_one_letter_code
_entity_poly.pdbx_strand_id
1 'polypeptide(L)'
;MQAQSESRGKGRGGKIAVGIFVGVLAVLLAIYLADLAMNRGNVPRGTTVGGVAIGGMKPESAKGKLQDELGNIETNPVSVRADQATAQFVPAEAGLVMDWDATIDAVGVESANPISRLRGLFTQREVDAVAKVDDAKFNPAMETLSAELHRDPVDGAIHIEGGRAKVDGPVLGQDVAANKLSEAVKAQWLQPEGVEVEPVTVEPAVNEAAVRAAEQGPVRAALNGPLTVRSNDPAVAAMVPQERLGEIIQFPVVDGKIQPQVNVEAAQGILGEQLAPTEVEAQNARVLTGGGVQESIDGLVVDWEQTLDGFEGRLLDSAPREWDATYKPEPATFTTEDAANATFDQVVGSFTTSGYSAASGQNIALVAQTVSGAVVNPGETFSLNGYTGPRGTAQGYVESGIILNGRADTAVGGGISQFATTLYNAAYFAAMTDVAHTPHSYYISRYPAGREATVYEGAIDLQFRNDSPHPVKIVTNVGGGSVTVSLMGVKTTTVESFNGGRWATTQPQEQRVTGGSCIPSSGAPGFTTSDTRVIYDLAGNELSRETQTTVYTPVPIVKCG
;
A
#
# COMPACT_ATOMS: atom_id res chain seq x y z
N MET A 1 35.07 111.95 58.85
CA MET A 1 33.88 112.75 58.55
C MET A 1 32.72 111.87 58.53
N GLN A 2 31.91 112.01 59.53
CA GLN A 2 30.40 112.04 59.62
C GLN A 2 29.76 110.86 58.93
N ALA A 3 29.11 110.03 59.64
CA ALA A 3 28.03 110.07 60.62
C ALA A 3 26.64 109.76 60.02
N GLN A 4 25.97 108.99 60.78
CA GLN A 4 24.52 108.93 61.07
C GLN A 4 23.82 107.81 60.26
N SER A 5 23.34 106.81 60.89
CA SER A 5 22.29 106.59 61.92
C SER A 5 20.85 106.42 61.33
N GLU A 6 20.27 105.43 61.85
CA GLU A 6 18.88 105.20 62.27
C GLU A 6 17.92 104.54 61.21
N SER A 7 16.98 103.70 61.50
CA SER A 7 16.41 103.19 62.77
C SER A 7 15.42 102.09 62.48
N ARG A 8 15.27 101.21 63.34
CA ARG A 8 14.12 100.38 63.76
C ARG A 8 12.78 100.53 63.03
N GLY A 9 12.33 99.43 62.51
CA GLY A 9 10.91 99.14 62.35
C GLY A 9 10.57 97.76 62.90
N LYS A 10 10.15 97.69 64.18
CA LYS A 10 9.75 96.47 64.88
C LYS A 10 8.38 95.97 64.36
N GLY A 11 8.30 94.71 63.80
CA GLY A 11 7.64 93.62 64.41
C GLY A 11 6.11 93.75 64.69
N ARG A 12 5.27 93.80 63.63
CA ARG A 12 3.84 93.42 63.75
C ARG A 12 3.44 92.31 62.76
N GLY A 13 4.25 91.99 61.69
CA GLY A 13 3.99 90.95 60.72
C GLY A 13 4.28 89.50 61.25
N GLY A 14 5.23 89.33 62.18
CA GLY A 14 5.61 87.99 62.70
C GLY A 14 4.52 87.30 63.56
N LYS A 15 3.77 88.15 64.38
CA LYS A 15 2.69 87.56 65.22
C LYS A 15 1.47 87.12 64.39
N ILE A 16 1.16 87.84 63.34
CA ILE A 16 0.02 87.49 62.43
C ILE A 16 0.43 86.29 61.61
N ALA A 17 1.65 86.17 61.08
CA ALA A 17 2.15 85.04 60.35
C ALA A 17 2.16 83.75 61.21
N VAL A 18 2.65 83.84 62.47
CA VAL A 18 2.60 82.75 63.45
C VAL A 18 1.12 82.36 63.79
N GLY A 19 0.23 83.32 63.95
CA GLY A 19 -1.21 83.07 64.19
C GLY A 19 -1.88 82.39 63.03
N ILE A 20 -1.59 82.77 61.79
CA ILE A 20 -2.07 82.12 60.59
C ILE A 20 -1.48 80.72 60.47
N PHE A 21 -0.22 80.52 60.70
CA PHE A 21 0.49 79.23 60.69
C PHE A 21 -0.11 78.27 61.75
N VAL A 22 -0.32 78.73 62.97
CA VAL A 22 -0.95 77.91 64.03
C VAL A 22 -2.39 77.65 63.72
N GLY A 23 -3.15 78.60 63.14
CA GLY A 23 -4.50 78.36 62.67
C GLY A 23 -4.60 77.34 61.55
N VAL A 24 -3.70 77.39 60.55
CA VAL A 24 -3.59 76.41 59.47
C VAL A 24 -3.21 75.06 60.03
N LEU A 25 -2.27 74.98 60.98
CA LEU A 25 -1.92 73.70 61.63
C LEU A 25 -3.06 73.11 62.43
N ALA A 26 -3.83 73.95 63.14
CA ALA A 26 -5.02 73.56 63.91
C ALA A 26 -6.18 73.03 62.97
N VAL A 27 -6.39 73.68 61.83
CA VAL A 27 -7.35 73.22 60.80
C VAL A 27 -6.83 71.88 60.15
N LEU A 28 -5.60 71.81 59.82
CA LEU A 28 -4.97 70.58 59.29
C LEU A 28 -5.07 69.42 60.30
N LEU A 29 -4.85 69.68 61.58
CA LEU A 29 -4.97 68.71 62.66
C LEU A 29 -6.43 68.30 62.84
N ALA A 30 -7.39 69.28 62.80
CA ALA A 30 -8.81 68.92 62.86
C ALA A 30 -9.27 68.09 61.66
N ILE A 31 -8.83 68.46 60.45
CA ILE A 31 -9.11 67.64 59.23
C ILE A 31 -8.50 66.25 59.38
N TYR A 32 -7.27 66.13 59.86
CA TYR A 32 -6.61 64.85 60.08
C TYR A 32 -7.34 64.03 61.15
N LEU A 33 -7.75 64.61 62.29
CA LEU A 33 -8.47 63.90 63.33
C LEU A 33 -9.87 63.45 62.86
N ALA A 34 -10.58 64.31 62.12
CA ALA A 34 -11.87 63.96 61.50
C ALA A 34 -11.66 62.82 60.49
N ASP A 35 -10.64 62.91 59.62
CA ASP A 35 -10.30 61.90 58.67
C ASP A 35 -9.90 60.58 59.36
N LEU A 36 -9.11 60.62 60.42
CA LEU A 36 -8.70 59.48 61.22
C LEU A 36 -9.93 58.79 61.86
N ALA A 37 -10.88 59.58 62.38
CA ALA A 37 -12.11 59.05 62.99
C ALA A 37 -13.05 58.40 61.98
N MET A 38 -13.20 59.03 60.81
CA MET A 38 -14.11 58.57 59.76
C MET A 38 -13.61 57.35 59.00
N ASN A 39 -12.28 57.20 58.84
CA ASN A 39 -11.65 56.18 58.03
C ASN A 39 -10.87 55.16 58.87
N ARG A 40 -11.11 55.08 60.17
CA ARG A 40 -10.49 54.10 61.04
C ARG A 40 -10.98 52.70 60.72
N GLY A 41 -10.04 51.79 60.42
CA GLY A 41 -10.35 50.41 60.08
C GLY A 41 -10.81 50.17 58.62
N ASN A 42 -10.81 51.27 57.80
CA ASN A 42 -11.07 51.11 56.36
C ASN A 42 -9.82 50.60 55.63
N VAL A 43 -10.03 50.11 54.43
CA VAL A 43 -8.98 49.74 53.43
C VAL A 43 -8.15 50.99 53.12
N PRO A 44 -6.82 50.91 53.06
CA PRO A 44 -5.94 52.03 52.71
C PRO A 44 -6.37 52.69 51.38
N ARG A 45 -6.37 54.02 51.36
CA ARG A 45 -6.72 54.79 50.14
C ARG A 45 -5.78 54.50 49.00
N GLY A 46 -6.29 54.57 47.79
CA GLY A 46 -5.54 54.27 46.58
C GLY A 46 -5.27 52.78 46.37
N THR A 47 -5.84 51.87 47.17
CA THR A 47 -5.66 50.45 47.01
C THR A 47 -6.59 49.89 45.91
N THR A 48 -5.98 49.10 45.04
CA THR A 48 -6.65 48.32 44.01
C THR A 48 -6.33 46.84 44.18
N VAL A 49 -7.22 45.96 43.83
CA VAL A 49 -7.02 44.49 43.75
C VAL A 49 -7.58 44.02 42.43
N GLY A 50 -6.75 43.42 41.58
CA GLY A 50 -7.14 43.00 40.22
C GLY A 50 -7.72 44.16 39.39
N GLY A 51 -7.17 45.39 39.55
CA GLY A 51 -7.67 46.59 38.89
C GLY A 51 -8.91 47.22 39.53
N VAL A 52 -9.55 46.56 40.48
CA VAL A 52 -10.77 47.02 41.16
C VAL A 52 -10.41 47.94 42.31
N ALA A 53 -10.81 49.20 42.27
CA ALA A 53 -10.54 50.21 43.30
C ALA A 53 -11.43 49.96 44.54
N ILE A 54 -10.78 49.64 45.68
CA ILE A 54 -11.42 49.37 46.98
C ILE A 54 -10.93 50.30 48.10
N GLY A 55 -10.01 51.18 47.79
CA GLY A 55 -9.43 52.10 48.75
C GLY A 55 -10.46 52.99 49.44
N GLY A 56 -10.35 53.16 50.79
CA GLY A 56 -11.25 53.95 51.62
C GLY A 56 -12.58 53.25 51.99
N MET A 57 -12.84 52.06 51.49
CA MET A 57 -14.04 51.26 51.81
C MET A 57 -13.89 50.52 53.14
N LYS A 58 -14.99 50.17 53.78
CA LYS A 58 -14.97 49.21 54.89
C LYS A 58 -14.57 47.82 54.35
N PRO A 59 -13.84 46.98 55.11
CA PRO A 59 -13.43 45.66 54.68
C PRO A 59 -14.55 44.80 54.07
N GLU A 60 -15.70 44.75 54.73
CA GLU A 60 -16.86 43.99 54.25
C GLU A 60 -17.43 44.51 52.91
N SER A 61 -17.48 45.87 52.77
CA SER A 61 -17.92 46.49 51.53
C SER A 61 -16.91 46.33 50.39
N ALA A 62 -15.61 46.33 50.71
CA ALA A 62 -14.55 46.07 49.77
C ALA A 62 -14.60 44.60 49.29
N LYS A 63 -14.83 43.66 50.21
CA LYS A 63 -15.03 42.24 49.91
C LYS A 63 -16.23 42.03 48.96
N GLY A 64 -17.38 42.61 49.32
CA GLY A 64 -18.59 42.51 48.45
C GLY A 64 -18.35 43.09 47.06
N LYS A 65 -17.68 44.23 46.95
CA LYS A 65 -17.34 44.83 45.65
C LYS A 65 -16.40 43.98 44.84
N LEU A 66 -15.37 43.37 45.46
CA LEU A 66 -14.44 42.45 44.79
C LEU A 66 -15.20 41.20 44.29
N GLN A 67 -16.12 40.66 45.11
CA GLN A 67 -16.95 39.53 44.73
C GLN A 67 -17.88 39.82 43.54
N ASP A 68 -18.48 41.03 43.50
CA ASP A 68 -19.36 41.45 42.43
C ASP A 68 -18.61 41.70 41.12
N GLU A 69 -17.43 42.29 41.16
CA GLU A 69 -16.66 42.66 39.97
C GLU A 69 -15.72 41.57 39.46
N LEU A 70 -15.16 40.75 40.37
CA LEU A 70 -14.18 39.70 40.05
C LEU A 70 -14.72 38.29 40.25
N GLY A 71 -15.97 38.10 40.73
CA GLY A 71 -16.50 36.76 41.04
C GLY A 71 -16.56 35.80 39.85
N ASN A 72 -16.70 36.33 38.63
CA ASN A 72 -16.70 35.50 37.42
C ASN A 72 -15.31 35.01 36.99
N ILE A 73 -14.24 35.51 37.59
CA ILE A 73 -12.85 35.16 37.20
C ILE A 73 -12.52 33.69 37.46
N GLU A 74 -13.22 33.07 38.42
CA GLU A 74 -13.06 31.64 38.74
C GLU A 74 -13.73 30.73 37.72
N THR A 75 -14.75 31.21 37.02
CA THR A 75 -15.58 30.43 36.07
C THR A 75 -15.27 30.76 34.61
N ASN A 76 -14.61 31.86 34.35
CA ASN A 76 -14.19 32.22 32.99
C ASN A 76 -12.96 31.42 32.60
N PRO A 77 -12.92 30.92 31.35
CA PRO A 77 -11.73 30.24 30.84
C PRO A 77 -10.54 31.20 30.81
N VAL A 78 -9.43 30.75 31.37
CA VAL A 78 -8.13 31.44 31.32
C VAL A 78 -7.27 30.79 30.20
N SER A 79 -6.77 31.66 29.32
CA SER A 79 -5.88 31.24 28.25
C SER A 79 -4.47 31.04 28.76
N VAL A 80 -3.85 29.93 28.40
CA VAL A 80 -2.43 29.65 28.64
C VAL A 80 -1.72 29.58 27.29
N ARG A 81 -0.64 30.33 27.16
CA ARG A 81 0.15 30.38 25.93
C ARG A 81 1.57 29.89 26.20
N ALA A 82 2.02 28.99 25.33
CA ALA A 82 3.41 28.55 25.28
C ALA A 82 3.88 28.70 23.82
N ASP A 83 4.61 29.76 23.52
CA ASP A 83 4.97 30.17 22.16
C ASP A 83 3.73 30.26 21.26
N GLN A 84 3.58 29.41 20.27
CA GLN A 84 2.42 29.36 19.37
C GLN A 84 1.32 28.39 19.83
N ALA A 85 1.58 27.54 20.83
CA ALA A 85 0.56 26.68 21.40
C ALA A 85 -0.29 27.45 22.42
N THR A 86 -1.59 27.20 22.39
CA THR A 86 -2.55 27.80 23.33
C THR A 86 -3.47 26.72 23.84
N ALA A 87 -3.71 26.77 25.15
CA ALA A 87 -4.70 25.94 25.83
C ALA A 87 -5.55 26.80 26.74
N GLN A 88 -6.61 26.28 27.30
CA GLN A 88 -7.50 27.01 28.22
C GLN A 88 -7.87 26.11 29.40
N PHE A 89 -8.05 26.72 30.54
CA PHE A 89 -8.60 26.04 31.70
C PHE A 89 -9.60 26.93 32.45
N VAL A 90 -10.52 26.32 33.17
CA VAL A 90 -11.45 27.03 34.08
C VAL A 90 -10.89 26.92 35.48
N PRO A 91 -10.56 28.08 36.14
CA PRO A 91 -9.88 28.08 37.44
C PRO A 91 -10.59 27.24 38.51
N ALA A 92 -11.91 27.38 38.66
CA ALA A 92 -12.69 26.62 39.65
C ALA A 92 -12.64 25.10 39.40
N GLU A 93 -12.67 24.66 38.16
CA GLU A 93 -12.54 23.26 37.80
C GLU A 93 -11.10 22.72 38.07
N ALA A 94 -10.12 23.56 37.85
CA ALA A 94 -8.71 23.28 38.19
C ALA A 94 -8.40 23.44 39.68
N GLY A 95 -9.38 23.74 40.55
CA GLY A 95 -9.17 23.87 41.99
C GLY A 95 -8.58 25.21 42.43
N LEU A 96 -8.63 26.24 41.60
CA LEU A 96 -8.23 27.62 41.95
C LEU A 96 -9.47 28.42 42.34
N VAL A 97 -9.52 28.85 43.59
CA VAL A 97 -10.65 29.62 44.16
C VAL A 97 -10.10 30.82 44.90
N MET A 98 -10.78 31.96 44.80
CA MET A 98 -10.38 33.18 45.49
C MET A 98 -10.60 33.09 46.99
N ASP A 99 -9.58 33.47 47.77
CA ASP A 99 -9.71 33.68 49.21
C ASP A 99 -9.96 35.15 49.49
N TRP A 100 -11.21 35.55 49.43
CA TRP A 100 -11.63 36.93 49.63
C TRP A 100 -11.25 37.46 51.01
N ASP A 101 -11.32 36.61 52.07
CA ASP A 101 -10.99 37.01 53.41
C ASP A 101 -9.46 37.25 53.56
N ALA A 102 -8.67 36.31 53.08
CA ALA A 102 -7.22 36.44 53.06
C ALA A 102 -6.78 37.62 52.15
N THR A 103 -7.49 37.91 51.06
CA THR A 103 -7.21 39.04 50.18
C THR A 103 -7.45 40.36 50.93
N ILE A 104 -8.54 40.50 51.66
CA ILE A 104 -8.85 41.70 52.45
C ILE A 104 -7.84 41.85 53.62
N ASP A 105 -7.44 40.73 54.26
CA ASP A 105 -6.42 40.76 55.30
C ASP A 105 -5.05 41.20 54.76
N ALA A 106 -4.66 40.78 53.57
CA ALA A 106 -3.44 41.19 52.89
C ALA A 106 -3.39 42.66 52.52
N VAL A 107 -4.56 43.23 52.16
CA VAL A 107 -4.73 44.64 51.89
C VAL A 107 -4.43 45.46 53.14
N GLY A 108 -4.89 45.00 54.31
CA GLY A 108 -4.70 45.64 55.60
C GLY A 108 -5.63 46.82 55.82
N VAL A 109 -5.35 47.55 56.88
CA VAL A 109 -6.15 48.73 57.30
C VAL A 109 -5.40 50.03 57.11
N GLU A 110 -6.16 51.14 56.94
CA GLU A 110 -5.62 52.49 56.77
C GLU A 110 -4.71 52.89 57.90
N SER A 111 -3.51 53.31 57.59
CA SER A 111 -2.45 53.72 58.55
C SER A 111 -2.89 54.96 59.34
N ALA A 112 -2.49 55.04 60.61
CA ALA A 112 -2.61 56.24 61.41
C ALA A 112 -1.56 57.31 61.05
N ASN A 113 -0.58 57.01 60.23
CA ASN A 113 0.45 57.98 59.83
C ASN A 113 -0.09 59.04 58.87
N PRO A 114 -0.05 60.36 59.18
CA PRO A 114 -0.63 61.41 58.36
C PRO A 114 -0.02 61.51 56.96
N ILE A 115 1.30 61.19 56.85
CA ILE A 115 1.99 61.23 55.57
C ILE A 115 1.52 60.08 54.66
N SER A 116 1.38 58.89 55.22
CA SER A 116 0.86 57.72 54.48
C SER A 116 -0.58 57.96 53.98
N ARG A 117 -1.42 58.53 54.81
CA ARG A 117 -2.83 58.88 54.47
C ARG A 117 -2.89 59.94 53.35
N LEU A 118 -2.05 60.97 53.43
CA LEU A 118 -1.97 61.98 52.38
C LEU A 118 -1.46 61.41 51.07
N ARG A 119 -0.43 60.53 51.15
CA ARG A 119 0.11 59.86 49.97
C ARG A 119 -0.88 58.97 49.29
N GLY A 120 -1.70 58.23 50.04
CA GLY A 120 -2.76 57.35 49.51
C GLY A 120 -3.86 58.06 48.70
N LEU A 121 -3.98 59.42 48.80
CA LEU A 121 -4.87 60.20 47.95
C LEU A 121 -4.34 60.42 46.53
N PHE A 122 -3.03 60.27 46.32
CA PHE A 122 -2.33 60.60 45.06
C PHE A 122 -1.61 59.40 44.42
N THR A 123 -1.51 58.27 45.15
CA THR A 123 -0.84 57.06 44.67
C THR A 123 -1.77 55.89 44.69
N GLN A 124 -1.76 55.11 43.64
CA GLN A 124 -2.39 53.80 43.61
C GLN A 124 -1.41 52.74 44.15
N ARG A 125 -1.98 51.77 44.88
CA ARG A 125 -1.29 50.59 45.38
C ARG A 125 -2.07 49.38 44.94
N GLU A 126 -1.53 48.67 43.99
CA GLU A 126 -2.06 47.34 43.63
C GLU A 126 -1.65 46.31 44.68
N VAL A 127 -2.60 45.52 45.13
CA VAL A 127 -2.36 44.38 46.02
C VAL A 127 -2.83 43.12 45.34
N ASP A 128 -1.98 42.11 45.32
CA ASP A 128 -2.31 40.84 44.72
C ASP A 128 -3.47 40.15 45.46
N ALA A 129 -4.38 39.59 44.70
CA ALA A 129 -5.45 38.79 45.26
C ALA A 129 -4.90 37.41 45.73
N VAL A 130 -5.41 36.95 46.85
CA VAL A 130 -5.01 35.66 47.43
C VAL A 130 -5.95 34.57 46.94
N ALA A 131 -5.39 33.49 46.42
CA ALA A 131 -6.14 32.32 45.96
C ALA A 131 -5.84 31.12 46.87
N LYS A 132 -6.88 30.27 47.03
CA LYS A 132 -6.72 28.91 47.57
C LYS A 132 -6.52 27.94 46.41
N VAL A 133 -5.65 26.94 46.62
CA VAL A 133 -5.35 25.92 45.65
C VAL A 133 -5.74 24.56 46.24
N ASP A 134 -6.62 23.83 45.55
CA ASP A 134 -6.90 22.44 45.83
C ASP A 134 -5.93 21.60 44.97
N ASP A 135 -4.83 21.16 45.54
CA ASP A 135 -3.78 20.40 44.84
C ASP A 135 -4.27 19.09 44.23
N ALA A 136 -5.34 18.50 44.80
CA ALA A 136 -5.92 17.26 44.28
C ALA A 136 -6.61 17.45 42.91
N LYS A 137 -7.08 18.66 42.61
CA LYS A 137 -7.64 19.05 41.30
C LYS A 137 -6.61 19.77 40.44
N PHE A 138 -5.78 20.60 41.07
CA PHE A 138 -4.83 21.48 40.39
C PHE A 138 -3.75 20.68 39.64
N ASN A 139 -3.12 19.71 40.29
CA ASN A 139 -2.05 18.96 39.68
C ASN A 139 -2.49 18.16 38.43
N PRO A 140 -3.59 17.41 38.43
CA PRO A 140 -4.09 16.75 37.22
C PRO A 140 -4.49 17.73 36.11
N ALA A 141 -5.04 18.91 36.46
CA ALA A 141 -5.36 19.94 35.48
C ALA A 141 -4.10 20.49 34.80
N MET A 142 -3.01 20.69 35.54
CA MET A 142 -1.73 21.13 35.00
C MET A 142 -1.04 20.06 34.15
N GLU A 143 -1.19 18.78 34.49
CA GLU A 143 -0.73 17.68 33.66
C GLU A 143 -1.49 17.65 32.31
N THR A 144 -2.81 17.83 32.33
CA THR A 144 -3.63 17.91 31.12
C THR A 144 -3.24 19.08 30.24
N LEU A 145 -3.12 20.28 30.83
CA LEU A 145 -2.68 21.48 30.13
C LEU A 145 -1.26 21.35 29.54
N SER A 146 -0.36 20.74 30.30
CA SER A 146 1.01 20.44 29.82
C SER A 146 0.96 19.55 28.58
N ALA A 147 0.11 18.51 28.57
CA ALA A 147 -0.06 17.64 27.41
C ALA A 147 -0.72 18.36 26.20
N GLU A 148 -1.65 19.28 26.44
CA GLU A 148 -2.27 20.08 25.37
C GLU A 148 -1.29 21.10 24.75
N LEU A 149 -0.33 21.60 25.53
CA LEU A 149 0.70 22.54 25.07
C LEU A 149 1.92 21.83 24.48
N HIS A 150 2.01 20.51 24.63
CA HIS A 150 3.05 19.67 24.04
C HIS A 150 2.92 19.61 22.52
N ARG A 151 4.06 19.60 21.83
CA ARG A 151 4.16 19.33 20.40
C ARG A 151 5.33 18.41 20.13
N ASP A 152 5.05 17.30 19.47
CA ASP A 152 6.11 16.40 19.01
C ASP A 152 6.98 17.09 17.97
N PRO A 153 8.31 16.88 18.01
CA PRO A 153 9.20 17.30 16.93
C PRO A 153 8.93 16.46 15.67
N VAL A 154 9.12 17.07 14.51
CA VAL A 154 9.03 16.34 13.21
C VAL A 154 10.43 16.23 12.66
N ASP A 155 10.86 15.00 12.38
CA ASP A 155 12.14 14.74 11.75
C ASP A 155 12.22 15.34 10.35
N GLY A 156 13.39 15.86 10.01
CA GLY A 156 13.67 16.24 8.63
C GLY A 156 13.78 15.01 7.74
N ALA A 157 13.38 15.13 6.49
CA ALA A 157 13.46 14.07 5.49
C ALA A 157 14.07 14.59 4.20
N ILE A 158 14.65 13.69 3.42
CA ILE A 158 15.17 13.98 2.09
C ILE A 158 14.87 12.82 1.15
N HIS A 159 14.46 13.12 -0.07
CA HIS A 159 14.17 12.13 -1.11
C HIS A 159 14.57 12.66 -2.49
N ILE A 160 14.67 11.76 -3.46
CA ILE A 160 14.93 12.12 -4.86
C ILE A 160 13.60 12.07 -5.62
N GLU A 161 13.22 13.20 -6.21
CA GLU A 161 12.04 13.32 -7.05
C GLU A 161 12.40 14.02 -8.36
N GLY A 162 12.08 13.37 -9.50
CA GLY A 162 12.41 13.91 -10.82
C GLY A 162 13.91 14.18 -11.03
N GLY A 163 14.78 13.36 -10.42
CA GLY A 163 16.23 13.51 -10.53
C GLY A 163 16.83 14.64 -9.70
N ARG A 164 16.11 15.15 -8.71
CA ARG A 164 16.55 16.21 -7.80
C ARG A 164 16.29 15.85 -6.36
N ALA A 165 17.17 16.34 -5.48
CA ALA A 165 16.92 16.24 -4.05
C ALA A 165 15.75 17.16 -3.66
N LYS A 166 14.82 16.63 -2.90
CA LYS A 166 13.72 17.36 -2.25
C LYS A 166 13.84 17.17 -0.76
N VAL A 167 13.88 18.27 -0.03
CA VAL A 167 14.08 18.31 1.41
C VAL A 167 12.78 18.74 2.07
N ASP A 168 12.33 17.97 3.04
CA ASP A 168 11.32 18.36 4.00
C ASP A 168 12.06 18.75 5.30
N GLY A 169 11.98 20.04 5.66
CA GLY A 169 12.71 20.58 6.80
C GLY A 169 12.19 20.01 8.13
N PRO A 170 13.06 19.82 9.12
CA PRO A 170 12.64 19.40 10.45
C PRO A 170 11.84 20.50 11.14
N VAL A 171 10.91 20.09 12.01
CA VAL A 171 10.14 21.01 12.85
C VAL A 171 10.49 20.73 14.31
N LEU A 172 10.85 21.79 15.03
CA LEU A 172 11.11 21.70 16.46
C LEU A 172 9.82 21.37 17.21
N GLY A 173 9.92 20.44 18.13
CA GLY A 173 8.89 20.18 19.12
C GLY A 173 9.00 21.14 20.29
N GLN A 174 8.01 21.12 21.15
CA GLN A 174 8.04 21.84 22.43
C GLN A 174 7.45 20.98 23.53
N ASP A 175 7.97 21.18 24.73
CA ASP A 175 7.46 20.60 25.96
C ASP A 175 7.28 21.67 27.02
N VAL A 176 6.25 21.54 27.85
CA VAL A 176 6.00 22.46 28.96
C VAL A 176 5.88 21.64 30.23
N ALA A 177 6.93 21.68 31.05
CA ALA A 177 6.94 20.93 32.29
C ALA A 177 5.79 21.37 33.23
N ALA A 178 5.00 20.40 33.71
CA ALA A 178 3.81 20.68 34.53
C ALA A 178 4.10 21.50 35.80
N ASN A 179 5.29 21.35 36.40
CA ASN A 179 5.72 22.16 37.54
C ASN A 179 5.94 23.65 37.18
N LYS A 180 6.53 23.93 36.00
CA LYS A 180 6.72 25.29 35.50
C LYS A 180 5.40 25.93 35.12
N LEU A 181 4.54 25.16 34.49
CA LEU A 181 3.18 25.58 34.19
C LEU A 181 2.41 25.90 35.46
N SER A 182 2.52 25.07 36.50
CA SER A 182 1.90 25.29 37.81
C SER A 182 2.38 26.60 38.48
N GLU A 183 3.67 26.90 38.41
CA GLU A 183 4.22 28.14 38.93
C GLU A 183 3.68 29.35 38.15
N ALA A 184 3.66 29.28 36.82
CA ALA A 184 3.16 30.35 35.97
C ALA A 184 1.66 30.60 36.17
N VAL A 185 0.87 29.53 36.21
CA VAL A 185 -0.59 29.61 36.44
C VAL A 185 -0.88 30.23 37.80
N LYS A 186 -0.24 29.79 38.89
CA LYS A 186 -0.43 30.36 40.22
C LYS A 186 -0.08 31.86 40.28
N ALA A 187 0.89 32.31 39.50
CA ALA A 187 1.32 33.69 39.46
C ALA A 187 0.47 34.61 38.56
N GLN A 188 -0.11 34.08 37.48
CA GLN A 188 -0.65 34.91 36.39
C GLN A 188 -2.13 34.69 36.08
N TRP A 189 -2.81 33.70 36.62
CA TRP A 189 -4.20 33.33 36.21
C TRP A 189 -5.22 34.47 36.41
N LEU A 190 -4.92 35.45 37.23
CA LEU A 190 -5.75 36.66 37.47
C LEU A 190 -5.45 37.79 36.47
N GLN A 191 -4.46 37.61 35.60
CA GLN A 191 -4.10 38.66 34.64
C GLN A 191 -5.02 38.61 33.42
N PRO A 192 -5.46 39.79 32.90
CA PRO A 192 -6.37 39.83 31.74
C PRO A 192 -5.78 39.24 30.48
N GLU A 193 -4.43 39.25 30.35
CA GLU A 193 -3.70 38.71 29.22
C GLU A 193 -3.59 37.17 29.25
N GLY A 194 -3.98 36.56 30.36
CA GLY A 194 -3.84 35.13 30.62
C GLY A 194 -2.45 34.76 31.15
N VAL A 195 -2.11 33.50 31.01
CA VAL A 195 -0.85 32.91 31.50
C VAL A 195 0.10 32.72 30.34
N GLU A 196 1.31 33.20 30.47
CA GLU A 196 2.39 32.93 29.53
C GLU A 196 3.46 32.04 30.20
N VAL A 197 3.84 30.97 29.53
CA VAL A 197 4.84 30.04 29.99
C VAL A 197 5.86 29.79 28.88
N GLU A 198 7.14 29.80 29.22
CA GLU A 198 8.22 29.54 28.27
C GLU A 198 8.37 28.03 28.09
N PRO A 199 8.15 27.49 26.86
CA PRO A 199 8.33 26.08 26.60
C PRO A 199 9.80 25.69 26.49
N VAL A 200 10.09 24.42 26.71
CA VAL A 200 11.38 23.81 26.40
C VAL A 200 11.32 23.27 24.98
N THR A 201 12.24 23.70 24.14
CA THR A 201 12.37 23.18 22.77
C THR A 201 12.82 21.73 22.79
N VAL A 202 12.15 20.89 21.99
CA VAL A 202 12.49 19.48 21.76
C VAL A 202 13.05 19.35 20.35
N GLU A 203 14.31 18.95 20.26
CA GLU A 203 14.96 18.74 18.97
C GLU A 203 14.47 17.45 18.32
N PRO A 204 14.19 17.45 16.99
CA PRO A 204 13.95 16.21 16.24
C PRO A 204 15.22 15.36 16.18
N ALA A 205 15.07 14.05 16.07
CA ALA A 205 16.20 13.13 15.93
C ALA A 205 16.99 13.41 14.64
N VAL A 206 16.28 13.74 13.57
CA VAL A 206 16.88 14.23 12.32
C VAL A 206 16.70 15.74 12.22
N ASN A 207 17.67 16.46 12.76
CA ASN A 207 17.70 17.92 12.72
C ASN A 207 18.25 18.45 11.38
N GLU A 208 18.29 19.78 11.22
CA GLU A 208 18.75 20.44 10.00
C GLU A 208 20.21 20.10 9.62
N ALA A 209 21.06 19.84 10.63
CA ALA A 209 22.44 19.45 10.37
C ALA A 209 22.53 18.03 9.78
N ALA A 210 21.69 17.11 10.27
CA ALA A 210 21.60 15.74 9.75
C ALA A 210 21.07 15.72 8.29
N VAL A 211 20.04 16.51 8.00
CA VAL A 211 19.51 16.65 6.63
C VAL A 211 20.58 17.22 5.69
N ARG A 212 21.27 18.28 6.09
CA ARG A 212 22.37 18.86 5.30
C ARG A 212 23.52 17.88 5.09
N ALA A 213 23.86 17.09 6.08
CA ALA A 213 24.90 16.06 5.94
C ALA A 213 24.50 14.98 4.93
N ALA A 214 23.24 14.53 4.94
CA ALA A 214 22.72 13.59 3.97
C ALA A 214 22.70 14.18 2.55
N GLU A 215 22.25 15.43 2.39
CA GLU A 215 22.21 16.14 1.12
C GLU A 215 23.61 16.31 0.50
N GLN A 216 24.60 16.74 1.30
CA GLN A 216 25.99 16.98 0.84
C GLN A 216 26.81 15.69 0.69
N GLY A 217 26.38 14.60 1.32
CA GLY A 217 26.99 13.29 1.28
C GLY A 217 26.30 12.34 0.29
N PRO A 218 25.53 11.35 0.79
CA PRO A 218 25.01 10.26 -0.04
C PRO A 218 24.03 10.71 -1.11
N VAL A 219 23.22 11.74 -0.87
CA VAL A 219 22.27 12.23 -1.89
C VAL A 219 23.02 12.89 -3.04
N ARG A 220 24.02 13.72 -2.74
CA ARG A 220 24.87 14.34 -3.77
C ARG A 220 25.66 13.29 -4.55
N ALA A 221 26.15 12.23 -3.89
CA ALA A 221 26.84 11.13 -4.53
C ALA A 221 25.91 10.40 -5.51
N ALA A 222 24.69 10.07 -5.07
CA ALA A 222 23.69 9.42 -5.93
C ALA A 222 23.36 10.25 -7.19
N LEU A 223 23.27 11.58 -7.06
CA LEU A 223 22.95 12.52 -8.14
C LEU A 223 24.16 12.90 -9.02
N ASN A 224 25.35 12.37 -8.78
CA ASN A 224 26.60 12.76 -9.45
C ASN A 224 26.73 12.19 -10.87
N GLY A 225 25.72 12.36 -11.71
CA GLY A 225 25.73 11.97 -13.12
C GLY A 225 25.12 10.60 -13.39
N PRO A 226 25.05 10.18 -14.65
CA PRO A 226 24.40 8.93 -15.05
C PRO A 226 25.18 7.69 -14.60
N LEU A 227 24.43 6.59 -14.41
CA LEU A 227 24.96 5.23 -14.30
C LEU A 227 24.79 4.57 -15.66
N THR A 228 25.89 4.11 -16.28
CA THR A 228 25.87 3.57 -17.65
C THR A 228 26.47 2.17 -17.67
N VAL A 229 25.75 1.23 -18.27
CA VAL A 229 26.20 -0.14 -18.53
C VAL A 229 26.40 -0.32 -20.02
N ARG A 230 27.62 -0.62 -20.45
CA ARG A 230 27.93 -0.95 -21.84
C ARG A 230 27.59 -2.42 -22.09
N SER A 231 26.93 -2.68 -23.21
CA SER A 231 26.64 -4.04 -23.63
C SER A 231 27.78 -4.67 -24.45
N ASN A 232 27.60 -5.93 -24.84
CA ASN A 232 28.45 -6.62 -25.81
C ASN A 232 28.29 -6.08 -27.25
N ASP A 233 27.23 -5.32 -27.54
CA ASP A 233 27.06 -4.56 -28.77
C ASP A 233 27.51 -3.11 -28.56
N PRO A 234 28.59 -2.64 -29.20
CA PRO A 234 29.08 -1.27 -29.03
C PRO A 234 28.06 -0.17 -29.36
N ALA A 235 27.00 -0.50 -30.08
CA ALA A 235 25.92 0.46 -30.41
C ALA A 235 24.88 0.60 -29.30
N VAL A 236 24.91 -0.29 -28.29
CA VAL A 236 23.91 -0.34 -27.22
C VAL A 236 24.56 -0.13 -25.86
N ALA A 237 24.11 0.89 -25.15
CA ALA A 237 24.43 1.12 -23.75
C ALA A 237 23.15 1.40 -22.98
N ALA A 238 23.01 0.80 -21.82
CA ALA A 238 21.91 1.05 -20.91
C ALA A 238 22.29 2.13 -19.90
N MET A 239 21.36 3.02 -19.59
CA MET A 239 21.57 4.12 -18.67
C MET A 239 20.40 4.21 -17.69
N VAL A 240 20.70 4.50 -16.43
CA VAL A 240 19.68 4.88 -15.46
C VAL A 240 19.32 6.34 -15.70
N PRO A 241 18.09 6.65 -16.15
CA PRO A 241 17.64 8.02 -16.30
C PRO A 241 17.63 8.73 -14.94
N GLN A 242 18.08 9.97 -14.90
CA GLN A 242 18.19 10.74 -13.66
C GLN A 242 16.83 10.89 -12.96
N GLU A 243 15.77 10.98 -13.73
CA GLU A 243 14.38 11.10 -13.27
C GLU A 243 13.90 9.85 -12.52
N ARG A 244 14.49 8.68 -12.83
CA ARG A 244 14.15 7.39 -12.22
C ARG A 244 15.05 7.01 -11.03
N LEU A 245 16.01 7.86 -10.66
CA LEU A 245 16.91 7.57 -9.52
C LEU A 245 16.17 7.36 -8.20
N GLY A 246 15.03 8.04 -7.99
CA GLY A 246 14.20 7.83 -6.79
C GLY A 246 13.57 6.44 -6.68
N GLU A 247 13.50 5.66 -7.77
CA GLU A 247 13.07 4.25 -7.78
C GLU A 247 14.20 3.33 -7.26
N ILE A 248 15.46 3.74 -7.46
CA ILE A 248 16.65 2.94 -7.18
C ILE A 248 17.22 3.24 -5.80
N ILE A 249 17.09 4.48 -5.30
CA ILE A 249 17.62 4.85 -4.00
C ILE A 249 16.65 5.73 -3.23
N GLN A 250 16.49 5.38 -1.96
CA GLN A 250 15.70 6.11 -0.99
C GLN A 250 16.56 6.45 0.23
N PHE A 251 16.10 7.41 1.02
CA PHE A 251 16.81 7.90 2.20
C PHE A 251 15.88 7.88 3.43
N PRO A 252 15.45 6.70 3.88
CA PRO A 252 14.60 6.59 5.07
C PRO A 252 15.33 7.02 6.34
N VAL A 253 14.55 7.46 7.34
CA VAL A 253 15.03 7.65 8.69
C VAL A 253 15.03 6.32 9.42
N VAL A 254 16.20 5.83 9.77
CA VAL A 254 16.40 4.59 10.52
C VAL A 254 17.19 4.91 11.78
N ASP A 255 16.66 4.58 12.95
CA ASP A 255 17.26 4.86 14.25
C ASP A 255 17.69 6.35 14.41
N GLY A 256 16.84 7.28 13.97
CA GLY A 256 17.08 8.71 14.05
C GLY A 256 18.18 9.22 13.11
N LYS A 257 18.50 8.49 12.04
CA LYS A 257 19.49 8.88 11.03
C LYS A 257 18.95 8.64 9.63
N ILE A 258 19.27 9.55 8.72
CA ILE A 258 19.01 9.36 7.29
C ILE A 258 20.04 8.37 6.75
N GLN A 259 19.57 7.24 6.20
CA GLN A 259 20.42 6.20 5.64
C GLN A 259 20.04 5.91 4.18
N PRO A 260 21.02 5.75 3.26
CA PRO A 260 20.73 5.36 1.90
C PRO A 260 20.24 3.90 1.87
N GLN A 261 19.19 3.64 1.14
CA GLN A 261 18.68 2.29 0.86
C GLN A 261 18.59 2.11 -0.65
N VAL A 262 19.40 1.22 -1.19
CA VAL A 262 19.48 0.95 -2.63
C VAL A 262 18.59 -0.23 -3.01
N ASN A 263 17.80 -0.06 -4.06
CA ASN A 263 16.96 -1.08 -4.68
C ASN A 263 17.63 -1.55 -5.97
N VAL A 264 18.39 -2.63 -5.89
CA VAL A 264 19.14 -3.21 -7.01
C VAL A 264 18.20 -3.82 -8.04
N GLU A 265 17.07 -4.41 -7.62
CA GLU A 265 16.07 -4.98 -8.51
C GLU A 265 15.43 -3.91 -9.41
N ALA A 266 15.17 -2.72 -8.87
CA ALA A 266 14.67 -1.61 -9.68
C ALA A 266 15.72 -1.17 -10.73
N ALA A 267 17.00 -1.13 -10.35
CA ALA A 267 18.08 -0.84 -11.28
C ALA A 267 18.18 -1.91 -12.38
N GLN A 268 18.09 -3.19 -12.02
CA GLN A 268 18.05 -4.29 -12.96
C GLN A 268 16.89 -4.16 -13.95
N GLY A 269 15.69 -3.84 -13.47
CA GLY A 269 14.53 -3.64 -14.35
C GLY A 269 14.75 -2.52 -15.36
N ILE A 270 15.25 -1.36 -14.91
CA ILE A 270 15.50 -0.20 -15.77
C ILE A 270 16.58 -0.46 -16.83
N LEU A 271 17.66 -1.13 -16.43
CA LEU A 271 18.78 -1.46 -17.33
C LEU A 271 18.41 -2.62 -18.26
N GLY A 272 17.63 -3.58 -17.76
CA GLY A 272 17.19 -4.77 -18.49
C GLY A 272 16.34 -4.43 -19.71
N GLU A 273 15.40 -3.50 -19.58
CA GLU A 273 14.60 -3.01 -20.70
C GLU A 273 15.46 -2.53 -21.87
N GLN A 274 16.62 -1.94 -21.57
CA GLN A 274 17.51 -1.37 -22.57
C GLN A 274 18.53 -2.40 -23.10
N LEU A 275 18.93 -3.40 -22.30
CA LEU A 275 19.88 -4.44 -22.69
C LEU A 275 19.21 -5.66 -23.34
N ALA A 276 17.89 -5.82 -23.22
CA ALA A 276 17.14 -6.94 -23.82
C ALA A 276 17.44 -7.16 -25.32
N PRO A 277 17.62 -6.13 -26.16
CA PRO A 277 17.97 -6.33 -27.57
C PRO A 277 19.36 -6.96 -27.81
N THR A 278 20.21 -7.00 -26.79
CA THR A 278 21.57 -7.58 -26.86
C THR A 278 21.62 -9.02 -26.36
N GLU A 279 20.52 -9.52 -25.82
CA GLU A 279 20.35 -10.90 -25.41
C GLU A 279 19.93 -11.78 -26.59
N VAL A 280 20.33 -13.03 -26.55
CA VAL A 280 19.90 -14.05 -27.48
C VAL A 280 19.08 -15.07 -26.71
N GLU A 281 17.81 -15.24 -27.08
CA GLU A 281 16.94 -16.24 -26.46
C GLU A 281 17.37 -17.66 -26.88
N ALA A 282 17.46 -18.57 -25.92
CA ALA A 282 17.73 -19.97 -26.19
C ALA A 282 16.62 -20.60 -27.02
N GLN A 283 16.98 -21.33 -28.07
CA GLN A 283 16.01 -22.05 -28.89
C GLN A 283 16.31 -23.55 -28.82
N ASN A 284 15.31 -24.32 -28.42
CA ASN A 284 15.40 -25.77 -28.38
C ASN A 284 15.52 -26.38 -29.78
N ALA A 285 16.26 -27.43 -29.88
CA ALA A 285 16.28 -28.28 -31.08
C ALA A 285 14.88 -28.86 -31.35
N ARG A 286 14.65 -29.28 -32.57
CA ARG A 286 13.38 -29.92 -32.97
C ARG A 286 13.64 -31.13 -33.80
N VAL A 287 13.01 -32.25 -33.48
CA VAL A 287 12.90 -33.39 -34.38
C VAL A 287 11.82 -33.06 -35.39
N LEU A 288 12.13 -33.11 -36.68
CA LEU A 288 11.22 -32.76 -37.75
C LEU A 288 10.32 -33.93 -38.15
N THR A 289 9.06 -33.63 -38.44
CA THR A 289 8.14 -34.60 -39.07
C THR A 289 8.71 -35.06 -40.41
N GLY A 290 8.85 -36.36 -40.60
CA GLY A 290 9.48 -36.93 -41.82
C GLY A 290 10.97 -37.21 -41.70
N GLY A 291 11.60 -36.78 -40.62
CA GLY A 291 13.01 -37.03 -40.28
C GLY A 291 13.89 -35.79 -40.39
N GLY A 292 15.03 -35.86 -39.72
CA GLY A 292 15.96 -34.74 -39.56
C GLY A 292 15.79 -33.97 -38.27
N VAL A 293 16.72 -33.07 -37.97
CA VAL A 293 16.79 -32.25 -36.77
C VAL A 293 17.00 -30.79 -37.17
N GLN A 294 16.24 -29.89 -36.56
CA GLN A 294 16.59 -28.49 -36.50
C GLN A 294 17.48 -28.28 -35.28
N GLU A 295 18.61 -27.64 -35.48
CA GLU A 295 19.61 -27.45 -34.41
C GLU A 295 19.10 -26.48 -33.34
N SER A 296 19.53 -26.69 -32.10
CA SER A 296 19.33 -25.76 -30.99
C SER A 296 20.26 -24.55 -31.12
N ILE A 297 19.85 -23.47 -30.54
CA ILE A 297 20.66 -22.24 -30.36
C ILE A 297 20.74 -21.98 -28.87
N ASP A 298 21.95 -21.93 -28.34
CA ASP A 298 22.14 -21.48 -26.97
C ASP A 298 21.91 -19.99 -26.85
N GLY A 299 21.21 -19.60 -25.81
CA GLY A 299 20.98 -18.21 -25.47
C GLY A 299 22.23 -17.55 -24.90
N LEU A 300 22.21 -16.24 -24.88
CA LEU A 300 23.21 -15.39 -24.24
C LEU A 300 22.46 -14.29 -23.50
N VAL A 301 22.46 -14.34 -22.18
CA VAL A 301 21.70 -13.40 -21.33
C VAL A 301 22.63 -12.62 -20.42
N VAL A 302 22.20 -11.45 -20.00
CA VAL A 302 22.96 -10.65 -19.02
C VAL A 302 23.02 -11.39 -17.69
N ASP A 303 24.23 -11.58 -17.18
CA ASP A 303 24.44 -12.03 -15.80
C ASP A 303 24.27 -10.85 -14.84
N TRP A 304 23.05 -10.67 -14.34
CA TRP A 304 22.71 -9.55 -13.49
C TRP A 304 23.44 -9.55 -12.15
N GLU A 305 23.74 -10.72 -11.59
CA GLU A 305 24.48 -10.83 -10.34
C GLU A 305 25.90 -10.25 -10.50
N GLN A 306 26.58 -10.60 -11.59
CA GLN A 306 27.92 -10.08 -11.86
C GLN A 306 27.89 -8.64 -12.41
N THR A 307 26.90 -8.30 -13.24
CA THR A 307 26.79 -6.97 -13.84
C THR A 307 26.52 -5.90 -12.77
N LEU A 308 25.71 -6.21 -11.75
CA LEU A 308 25.37 -5.28 -10.67
C LEU A 308 26.23 -5.49 -9.40
N ASP A 309 27.26 -6.32 -9.46
CA ASP A 309 28.20 -6.41 -8.34
C ASP A 309 28.85 -5.05 -8.05
N GLY A 310 28.86 -4.66 -6.77
CA GLY A 310 29.35 -3.35 -6.33
C GLY A 310 28.50 -2.15 -6.78
N PHE A 311 27.24 -2.36 -7.18
CA PHE A 311 26.34 -1.29 -7.66
C PHE A 311 26.15 -0.15 -6.65
N GLU A 312 26.01 -0.49 -5.37
CA GLU A 312 25.90 0.51 -4.29
C GLU A 312 27.12 1.43 -4.25
N GLY A 313 28.32 0.88 -4.37
CA GLY A 313 29.56 1.67 -4.41
C GLY A 313 29.65 2.58 -5.65
N ARG A 314 29.05 2.17 -6.80
CA ARG A 314 28.96 3.02 -7.99
C ARG A 314 27.99 4.17 -7.81
N LEU A 315 26.96 3.94 -7.01
CA LEU A 315 25.92 4.95 -6.75
C LEU A 315 26.33 5.94 -5.66
N LEU A 316 26.97 5.48 -4.57
CA LEU A 316 27.21 6.26 -3.36
C LEU A 316 28.67 6.65 -3.12
N ASP A 317 29.62 5.97 -3.77
CA ASP A 317 31.04 6.17 -3.57
C ASP A 317 31.73 6.74 -4.82
N SER A 318 33.03 6.55 -4.89
CA SER A 318 33.88 6.98 -6.00
C SER A 318 34.14 5.91 -7.05
N ALA A 319 33.41 4.78 -7.02
CA ALA A 319 33.55 3.73 -8.01
C ALA A 319 33.10 4.23 -9.41
N PRO A 320 33.66 3.69 -10.50
CA PRO A 320 33.29 4.12 -11.85
C PRO A 320 31.79 3.96 -12.11
N ARG A 321 31.15 4.99 -12.63
CA ARG A 321 29.72 5.00 -12.96
C ARG A 321 29.42 4.45 -14.37
N GLU A 322 30.45 4.03 -15.09
CA GLU A 322 30.36 3.36 -16.36
C GLU A 322 31.13 2.03 -16.27
N TRP A 323 30.49 0.93 -16.65
CA TRP A 323 31.06 -0.42 -16.61
C TRP A 323 30.42 -1.32 -17.66
N ASP A 324 31.01 -2.50 -17.89
CA ASP A 324 30.53 -3.44 -18.88
C ASP A 324 29.53 -4.42 -18.27
N ALA A 325 28.49 -4.78 -19.03
CA ALA A 325 27.60 -5.87 -18.71
C ALA A 325 28.36 -7.20 -18.84
N THR A 326 28.17 -8.09 -17.90
CA THR A 326 28.64 -9.47 -17.98
C THR A 326 27.53 -10.33 -18.57
N TYR A 327 27.87 -11.20 -19.52
CA TYR A 327 26.94 -12.12 -20.15
C TYR A 327 27.27 -13.55 -19.78
N LYS A 328 26.25 -14.38 -19.67
CA LYS A 328 26.37 -15.82 -19.47
C LYS A 328 25.57 -16.60 -20.50
N PRO A 329 26.05 -17.78 -20.92
CA PRO A 329 25.29 -18.66 -21.78
C PRO A 329 24.05 -19.18 -21.05
N GLU A 330 22.94 -19.26 -21.76
CA GLU A 330 21.71 -19.95 -21.36
C GLU A 330 21.50 -21.14 -22.29
N PRO A 331 21.94 -22.35 -21.92
CA PRO A 331 21.86 -23.52 -22.81
C PRO A 331 20.39 -23.84 -23.15
N ALA A 332 20.18 -24.29 -24.40
CA ALA A 332 18.91 -24.86 -24.79
C ALA A 332 18.57 -26.07 -23.90
N THR A 333 17.33 -26.18 -23.45
CA THR A 333 16.88 -27.27 -22.57
C THR A 333 16.65 -28.59 -23.29
N PHE A 334 16.52 -28.55 -24.63
CA PHE A 334 16.51 -29.71 -25.53
C PHE A 334 17.50 -29.45 -26.66
N THR A 335 18.63 -30.10 -26.59
CA THR A 335 19.79 -29.83 -27.44
C THR A 335 19.70 -30.52 -28.79
N THR A 336 20.55 -30.13 -29.72
CA THR A 336 20.74 -30.83 -31.03
C THR A 336 21.10 -32.30 -30.82
N GLU A 337 21.94 -32.60 -29.82
CA GLU A 337 22.30 -33.96 -29.46
C GLU A 337 21.10 -34.77 -28.94
N ASP A 338 20.29 -34.20 -28.08
CA ASP A 338 19.05 -34.82 -27.57
C ASP A 338 18.10 -35.15 -28.71
N ALA A 339 17.91 -34.21 -29.64
CA ALA A 339 17.05 -34.38 -30.81
C ALA A 339 17.60 -35.46 -31.78
N ALA A 340 18.90 -35.53 -31.98
CA ALA A 340 19.55 -36.55 -32.82
C ALA A 340 19.45 -37.97 -32.23
N ASN A 341 19.45 -38.06 -30.89
CA ASN A 341 19.33 -39.32 -30.15
C ASN A 341 17.89 -39.68 -29.77
N ALA A 342 16.88 -38.91 -30.21
CA ALA A 342 15.51 -39.16 -29.86
C ALA A 342 14.98 -40.47 -30.42
N THR A 343 14.33 -41.29 -29.59
CA THR A 343 13.75 -42.58 -29.97
C THR A 343 12.22 -42.54 -29.84
N PHE A 344 11.53 -43.36 -30.66
CA PHE A 344 10.09 -43.46 -30.71
C PHE A 344 9.63 -44.92 -30.67
N ASP A 345 10.23 -45.74 -29.84
CA ASP A 345 10.04 -47.19 -29.77
C ASP A 345 9.12 -47.64 -28.63
N GLN A 346 8.82 -46.78 -27.66
CA GLN A 346 7.92 -47.08 -26.56
C GLN A 346 6.56 -46.39 -26.74
N VAL A 347 5.48 -47.09 -26.35
CA VAL A 347 4.15 -46.49 -26.25
C VAL A 347 4.06 -45.68 -24.97
N VAL A 348 4.02 -44.36 -25.10
CA VAL A 348 3.84 -43.42 -23.99
C VAL A 348 2.39 -43.39 -23.56
N GLY A 349 1.49 -43.25 -24.50
CA GLY A 349 0.04 -43.33 -24.29
C GLY A 349 -0.69 -43.82 -25.55
N SER A 350 -1.78 -44.55 -25.40
CA SER A 350 -2.54 -45.10 -26.54
C SER A 350 -4.02 -45.23 -26.20
N PHE A 351 -4.87 -45.01 -27.19
CA PHE A 351 -6.28 -45.21 -27.06
C PHE A 351 -6.94 -45.71 -28.37
N THR A 352 -8.04 -46.42 -28.23
CA THR A 352 -8.80 -46.95 -29.38
C THR A 352 -10.27 -46.65 -29.22
N THR A 353 -10.90 -46.17 -30.28
CA THR A 353 -12.37 -46.08 -30.38
C THR A 353 -12.87 -46.84 -31.62
N SER A 354 -14.13 -47.25 -31.58
CA SER A 354 -14.75 -48.05 -32.66
C SER A 354 -16.21 -47.62 -32.90
N GLY A 355 -16.86 -48.25 -33.88
CA GLY A 355 -18.31 -48.10 -34.11
C GLY A 355 -18.69 -46.86 -34.93
N TYR A 356 -17.86 -46.44 -35.88
CA TYR A 356 -18.17 -45.39 -36.84
C TYR A 356 -18.90 -45.93 -38.10
N SER A 357 -19.65 -45.06 -38.79
CA SER A 357 -20.24 -45.36 -40.11
C SER A 357 -19.17 -45.40 -41.20
N ALA A 358 -19.46 -45.99 -42.35
CA ALA A 358 -18.52 -46.03 -43.48
C ALA A 358 -18.08 -44.63 -43.93
N ALA A 359 -18.96 -43.65 -44.00
CA ALA A 359 -18.65 -42.27 -44.36
C ALA A 359 -17.79 -41.58 -43.29
N SER A 360 -18.13 -41.75 -41.99
CA SER A 360 -17.27 -41.28 -40.91
C SER A 360 -15.89 -41.93 -40.96
N GLY A 361 -15.81 -43.23 -41.26
CA GLY A 361 -14.58 -43.98 -41.39
C GLY A 361 -13.65 -43.45 -42.49
N GLN A 362 -14.21 -42.99 -43.63
CA GLN A 362 -13.42 -42.30 -44.67
C GLN A 362 -12.79 -41.00 -44.13
N ASN A 363 -13.57 -40.17 -43.46
CA ASN A 363 -13.08 -38.92 -42.88
C ASN A 363 -12.03 -39.17 -41.78
N ILE A 364 -12.27 -40.18 -40.92
CA ILE A 364 -11.34 -40.62 -39.88
C ILE A 364 -10.01 -41.10 -40.49
N ALA A 365 -10.08 -41.88 -41.57
CA ALA A 365 -8.89 -42.39 -42.25
C ALA A 365 -8.04 -41.27 -42.85
N LEU A 366 -8.66 -40.24 -43.44
CA LEU A 366 -7.97 -39.07 -44.00
C LEU A 366 -7.27 -38.27 -42.92
N VAL A 367 -7.98 -37.92 -41.85
CA VAL A 367 -7.35 -37.13 -40.74
C VAL A 367 -6.28 -37.95 -40.05
N ALA A 368 -6.45 -39.22 -39.82
CA ALA A 368 -5.49 -40.14 -39.26
C ALA A 368 -4.22 -40.22 -40.11
N GLN A 369 -4.35 -40.35 -41.43
CA GLN A 369 -3.21 -40.34 -42.36
C GLN A 369 -2.41 -39.01 -42.31
N THR A 370 -3.11 -37.87 -42.27
CA THR A 370 -2.49 -36.54 -42.16
C THR A 370 -1.71 -36.39 -40.87
N VAL A 371 -2.24 -36.85 -39.75
CA VAL A 371 -1.65 -36.68 -38.41
C VAL A 371 -0.57 -37.72 -38.12
N SER A 372 -0.62 -38.89 -38.78
CA SER A 372 0.36 -39.95 -38.53
C SER A 372 1.79 -39.52 -38.90
N GLY A 373 2.70 -39.68 -37.96
CA GLY A 373 4.08 -39.26 -38.09
C GLY A 373 4.37 -37.86 -37.56
N ALA A 374 3.36 -37.09 -37.17
CA ALA A 374 3.56 -35.81 -36.53
C ALA A 374 4.40 -35.96 -35.26
N VAL A 375 5.39 -35.10 -35.10
CA VAL A 375 6.25 -35.03 -33.90
C VAL A 375 5.88 -33.81 -33.10
N VAL A 376 5.74 -33.97 -31.78
CA VAL A 376 5.52 -32.89 -30.83
C VAL A 376 6.74 -32.85 -29.90
N ASN A 377 7.58 -31.84 -30.08
CA ASN A 377 8.83 -31.70 -29.32
C ASN A 377 8.56 -31.21 -27.89
N PRO A 378 9.52 -31.30 -26.97
CA PRO A 378 9.41 -30.72 -25.63
C PRO A 378 9.00 -29.25 -25.67
N GLY A 379 7.99 -28.88 -24.87
CA GLY A 379 7.42 -27.55 -24.81
C GLY A 379 6.43 -27.18 -25.95
N GLU A 380 6.36 -27.98 -27.03
CA GLU A 380 5.46 -27.70 -28.15
C GLU A 380 4.01 -28.03 -27.87
N THR A 381 3.12 -27.22 -28.40
CA THR A 381 1.68 -27.46 -28.42
C THR A 381 1.25 -28.00 -29.78
N PHE A 382 0.61 -29.17 -29.78
CA PHE A 382 -0.06 -29.71 -30.96
C PHE A 382 -1.49 -29.18 -31.06
N SER A 383 -1.87 -28.67 -32.23
CA SER A 383 -3.24 -28.26 -32.56
C SER A 383 -3.75 -29.15 -33.70
N LEU A 384 -4.88 -29.82 -33.49
CA LEU A 384 -5.41 -30.70 -34.52
C LEU A 384 -5.89 -29.90 -35.73
N ASN A 385 -6.61 -28.79 -35.54
CA ASN A 385 -7.01 -27.90 -36.64
C ASN A 385 -5.82 -27.24 -37.31
N GLY A 386 -4.84 -26.76 -36.54
CA GLY A 386 -3.64 -26.13 -37.06
C GLY A 386 -2.78 -27.08 -37.91
N TYR A 387 -2.68 -28.35 -37.48
CA TYR A 387 -1.87 -29.34 -38.16
C TYR A 387 -2.56 -29.87 -39.44
N THR A 388 -3.87 -30.13 -39.40
CA THR A 388 -4.59 -30.72 -40.53
C THR A 388 -5.02 -29.72 -41.61
N GLY A 389 -5.16 -28.44 -41.21
CA GLY A 389 -5.73 -27.43 -42.09
C GLY A 389 -7.18 -27.71 -42.50
N PRO A 390 -7.63 -27.18 -43.65
CA PRO A 390 -9.01 -27.30 -44.12
C PRO A 390 -9.42 -28.77 -44.39
N ARG A 391 -10.62 -29.12 -43.96
CA ARG A 391 -11.19 -30.48 -44.08
C ARG A 391 -12.46 -30.52 -44.95
N GLY A 392 -12.38 -29.91 -46.11
CA GLY A 392 -13.45 -29.82 -47.08
C GLY A 392 -13.47 -30.94 -48.13
N THR A 393 -14.43 -30.90 -49.07
CA THR A 393 -14.56 -31.86 -50.18
C THR A 393 -13.36 -31.85 -51.12
N ALA A 394 -12.68 -30.70 -51.24
CA ALA A 394 -11.45 -30.58 -52.04
C ALA A 394 -10.29 -31.43 -51.48
N GLN A 395 -10.29 -31.72 -50.19
CA GLN A 395 -9.33 -32.60 -49.50
C GLN A 395 -9.81 -34.06 -49.43
N GLY A 396 -10.96 -34.38 -50.02
CA GLY A 396 -11.51 -35.76 -50.08
C GLY A 396 -12.44 -36.11 -48.92
N TYR A 397 -12.77 -35.16 -48.04
CA TYR A 397 -13.72 -35.39 -46.95
C TYR A 397 -15.16 -35.47 -47.51
N VAL A 398 -15.95 -36.33 -46.92
CA VAL A 398 -17.34 -36.57 -47.33
C VAL A 398 -18.34 -36.17 -46.27
N GLU A 399 -19.60 -36.04 -46.66
CA GLU A 399 -20.68 -35.76 -45.72
C GLU A 399 -20.93 -36.95 -44.80
N SER A 400 -21.00 -36.69 -43.50
CA SER A 400 -21.31 -37.70 -42.48
C SER A 400 -21.89 -37.03 -41.23
N GLY A 401 -22.29 -37.86 -40.24
CA GLY A 401 -22.99 -37.41 -39.04
C GLY A 401 -22.19 -36.44 -38.18
N ILE A 402 -22.86 -35.38 -37.78
CA ILE A 402 -22.39 -34.38 -36.80
C ILE A 402 -23.44 -34.14 -35.72
N ILE A 403 -23.09 -33.37 -34.69
CA ILE A 403 -24.03 -32.77 -33.75
C ILE A 403 -24.09 -31.27 -34.05
N LEU A 404 -25.27 -30.77 -34.40
CA LEU A 404 -25.49 -29.36 -34.65
C LEU A 404 -26.68 -28.86 -33.82
N ASN A 405 -26.49 -27.78 -33.06
CA ASN A 405 -27.53 -27.22 -32.18
C ASN A 405 -28.17 -28.27 -31.24
N GLY A 406 -27.35 -29.17 -30.67
CA GLY A 406 -27.77 -30.20 -29.71
C GLY A 406 -28.56 -31.37 -30.33
N ARG A 407 -28.58 -31.56 -31.65
CA ARG A 407 -29.23 -32.66 -32.34
C ARG A 407 -28.37 -33.27 -33.45
N ALA A 408 -28.69 -34.47 -33.85
CA ALA A 408 -28.00 -35.13 -34.97
C ALA A 408 -28.29 -34.39 -36.30
N ASP A 409 -27.23 -34.19 -37.09
CA ASP A 409 -27.25 -33.60 -38.42
C ASP A 409 -26.15 -34.21 -39.29
N THR A 410 -25.95 -33.73 -40.53
CA THR A 410 -24.84 -34.13 -41.40
C THR A 410 -24.06 -32.93 -41.92
N ALA A 411 -22.77 -33.11 -42.09
CA ALA A 411 -21.87 -32.13 -42.76
C ALA A 411 -20.61 -32.81 -43.30
N VAL A 412 -19.94 -32.14 -44.22
CA VAL A 412 -18.61 -32.55 -44.71
C VAL A 412 -17.64 -32.63 -43.55
N GLY A 413 -16.87 -33.71 -43.44
CA GLY A 413 -15.94 -33.93 -42.33
C GLY A 413 -16.62 -34.50 -41.06
N GLY A 414 -17.90 -34.87 -41.11
CA GLY A 414 -18.58 -35.54 -39.99
C GLY A 414 -17.86 -36.81 -39.54
N GLY A 415 -17.84 -37.07 -38.23
CA GLY A 415 -17.15 -38.19 -37.62
C GLY A 415 -15.69 -37.91 -37.15
N ILE A 416 -15.05 -36.80 -37.55
CA ILE A 416 -13.67 -36.48 -37.18
C ILE A 416 -13.52 -36.27 -35.64
N SER A 417 -14.57 -35.85 -34.95
CA SER A 417 -14.57 -35.78 -33.48
C SER A 417 -14.31 -37.14 -32.80
N GLN A 418 -14.55 -38.26 -33.48
CA GLN A 418 -14.12 -39.57 -32.98
C GLN A 418 -12.61 -39.74 -33.03
N PHE A 419 -11.94 -39.28 -34.09
CA PHE A 419 -10.49 -39.23 -34.14
C PHE A 419 -9.93 -38.26 -33.05
N ALA A 420 -10.52 -37.08 -32.91
CA ALA A 420 -10.14 -36.13 -31.88
C ALA A 420 -10.29 -36.72 -30.47
N THR A 421 -11.39 -37.40 -30.16
CA THR A 421 -11.57 -38.09 -28.88
C THR A 421 -10.53 -39.19 -28.68
N THR A 422 -10.14 -39.93 -29.73
CA THR A 422 -9.11 -40.97 -29.64
C THR A 422 -7.73 -40.35 -29.38
N LEU A 423 -7.37 -39.30 -30.11
CA LEU A 423 -6.12 -38.54 -29.92
C LEU A 423 -6.05 -37.88 -28.54
N TYR A 424 -7.15 -37.27 -28.08
CA TYR A 424 -7.26 -36.69 -26.75
C TYR A 424 -6.95 -37.74 -25.66
N ASN A 425 -7.57 -38.91 -25.74
CA ASN A 425 -7.31 -39.97 -24.76
C ASN A 425 -5.87 -40.53 -24.88
N ALA A 426 -5.31 -40.63 -26.07
CA ALA A 426 -3.89 -41.03 -26.22
C ALA A 426 -2.95 -40.01 -25.58
N ALA A 427 -3.19 -38.70 -25.78
CA ALA A 427 -2.45 -37.61 -25.13
C ALA A 427 -2.70 -37.58 -23.62
N TYR A 428 -3.92 -37.83 -23.16
CA TYR A 428 -4.29 -37.96 -21.75
C TYR A 428 -3.44 -39.04 -21.05
N PHE A 429 -3.39 -40.28 -21.63
CA PHE A 429 -2.61 -41.37 -21.05
C PHE A 429 -1.10 -41.24 -21.29
N ALA A 430 -0.69 -40.35 -22.18
CA ALA A 430 0.73 -39.97 -22.36
C ALA A 430 1.18 -38.86 -21.40
N ALA A 431 0.37 -38.45 -20.44
CA ALA A 431 0.64 -37.35 -19.53
C ALA A 431 0.89 -35.98 -20.22
N MET A 432 0.37 -35.78 -21.43
CA MET A 432 0.42 -34.48 -22.10
C MET A 432 -0.47 -33.47 -21.38
N THR A 433 -0.08 -32.20 -21.38
CA THR A 433 -0.92 -31.12 -20.80
C THR A 433 -2.05 -30.79 -21.73
N ASP A 434 -3.28 -30.82 -21.20
CA ASP A 434 -4.49 -30.40 -21.91
C ASP A 434 -4.51 -28.86 -22.03
N VAL A 435 -4.40 -28.36 -23.25
CA VAL A 435 -4.43 -26.92 -23.53
C VAL A 435 -5.83 -26.47 -23.92
N ALA A 436 -6.50 -27.27 -24.75
CA ALA A 436 -7.88 -27.02 -25.14
C ALA A 436 -8.56 -28.29 -25.64
N HIS A 437 -9.68 -28.64 -25.04
CA HIS A 437 -10.62 -29.60 -25.59
C HIS A 437 -12.07 -29.19 -25.24
N THR A 438 -13.03 -29.69 -26.01
CA THR A 438 -14.44 -29.42 -25.76
C THR A 438 -15.20 -30.75 -25.79
N PRO A 439 -15.85 -31.16 -24.70
CA PRO A 439 -16.69 -32.36 -24.70
C PRO A 439 -17.91 -32.18 -25.63
N HIS A 440 -18.52 -33.27 -26.06
CA HIS A 440 -19.78 -33.21 -26.80
C HIS A 440 -20.91 -32.64 -25.91
N SER A 441 -21.87 -31.96 -26.51
CA SER A 441 -23.00 -31.38 -25.75
C SER A 441 -23.88 -32.46 -25.10
N TYR A 442 -23.97 -33.64 -25.69
CA TYR A 442 -24.61 -34.80 -25.11
C TYR A 442 -23.71 -36.04 -25.21
N TYR A 443 -23.95 -37.00 -24.32
CA TYR A 443 -23.14 -38.19 -24.21
C TYR A 443 -23.27 -39.13 -25.41
N ILE A 444 -22.16 -39.53 -25.96
CA ILE A 444 -22.04 -40.54 -27.03
C ILE A 444 -21.46 -41.82 -26.42
N SER A 445 -22.27 -42.89 -26.38
CA SER A 445 -21.96 -44.11 -25.62
C SER A 445 -20.70 -44.88 -26.03
N ARG A 446 -20.16 -44.62 -27.23
CA ARG A 446 -18.88 -45.22 -27.70
C ARG A 446 -17.64 -44.55 -27.15
N TYR A 447 -17.79 -43.44 -26.38
CA TYR A 447 -16.71 -42.72 -25.76
C TYR A 447 -16.69 -42.87 -24.24
N PRO A 448 -15.55 -42.77 -23.57
CA PRO A 448 -15.53 -42.71 -22.12
C PRO A 448 -16.17 -41.39 -21.64
N ALA A 449 -17.14 -41.51 -20.73
CA ALA A 449 -17.79 -40.32 -20.19
C ALA A 449 -16.79 -39.42 -19.46
N GLY A 450 -16.81 -38.12 -19.77
CA GLY A 450 -15.88 -37.12 -19.22
C GLY A 450 -14.54 -37.01 -19.95
N ARG A 451 -14.28 -37.84 -20.97
CA ARG A 451 -13.02 -37.80 -21.76
C ARG A 451 -13.32 -37.81 -23.26
N GLU A 452 -14.06 -36.82 -23.71
CA GLU A 452 -14.41 -36.64 -25.11
C GLU A 452 -13.84 -35.34 -25.67
N ALA A 453 -13.54 -35.30 -26.95
CA ALA A 453 -13.12 -34.09 -27.64
C ALA A 453 -13.92 -33.92 -28.94
N THR A 454 -14.59 -32.79 -29.04
CA THR A 454 -15.23 -32.28 -30.26
C THR A 454 -14.25 -31.42 -31.03
N VAL A 455 -14.24 -31.50 -32.34
CA VAL A 455 -13.55 -30.56 -33.21
C VAL A 455 -14.46 -30.05 -34.30
N TYR A 456 -14.32 -28.75 -34.59
CA TYR A 456 -14.98 -28.08 -35.70
C TYR A 456 -14.03 -27.07 -36.31
N GLU A 457 -13.77 -27.17 -37.61
CA GLU A 457 -12.77 -26.31 -38.27
C GLU A 457 -13.09 -24.82 -38.06
N GLY A 458 -12.09 -24.06 -37.64
CA GLY A 458 -12.19 -22.63 -37.39
C GLY A 458 -12.91 -22.22 -36.09
N ALA A 459 -13.48 -23.17 -35.30
CA ALA A 459 -14.24 -22.84 -34.12
C ALA A 459 -13.91 -23.67 -32.87
N ILE A 460 -13.74 -25.00 -33.01
CA ILE A 460 -13.47 -25.90 -31.87
C ILE A 460 -12.25 -26.74 -32.20
N ASP A 461 -11.20 -26.62 -31.37
CA ASP A 461 -9.95 -27.34 -31.56
C ASP A 461 -9.65 -28.31 -30.42
N LEU A 462 -8.78 -29.27 -30.70
CA LEU A 462 -8.09 -30.09 -29.72
C LEU A 462 -6.64 -29.68 -29.70
N GLN A 463 -6.18 -29.23 -28.52
CA GLN A 463 -4.78 -28.84 -28.32
C GLN A 463 -4.20 -29.48 -27.06
N PHE A 464 -3.00 -30.02 -27.17
CA PHE A 464 -2.24 -30.52 -26.03
C PHE A 464 -0.78 -30.13 -26.15
N ARG A 465 -0.09 -29.96 -25.03
CA ARG A 465 1.33 -29.61 -24.97
C ARG A 465 2.15 -30.77 -24.42
N ASN A 466 3.31 -30.97 -25.00
CA ASN A 466 4.28 -31.93 -24.52
C ASN A 466 5.24 -31.26 -23.50
N ASP A 467 4.95 -31.40 -22.23
CA ASP A 467 5.79 -30.90 -21.14
C ASP A 467 6.84 -31.94 -20.67
N SER A 468 6.93 -33.09 -21.35
CA SER A 468 7.98 -34.07 -21.07
C SER A 468 9.33 -33.62 -21.68
N PRO A 469 10.47 -34.11 -21.17
CA PRO A 469 11.79 -33.79 -21.74
C PRO A 469 12.08 -34.50 -23.06
N HIS A 470 11.16 -35.32 -23.56
CA HIS A 470 11.38 -36.12 -24.78
C HIS A 470 10.30 -35.82 -25.83
N PRO A 471 10.66 -35.81 -27.13
CA PRO A 471 9.66 -35.66 -28.19
C PRO A 471 8.75 -36.88 -28.26
N VAL A 472 7.50 -36.67 -28.67
CA VAL A 472 6.54 -37.74 -28.95
C VAL A 472 6.10 -37.71 -30.41
N LYS A 473 5.96 -38.92 -31.01
CA LYS A 473 5.49 -39.10 -32.37
C LYS A 473 4.07 -39.68 -32.36
N ILE A 474 3.15 -39.07 -33.07
CA ILE A 474 1.79 -39.56 -33.20
C ILE A 474 1.77 -40.67 -34.27
N VAL A 475 1.32 -41.85 -33.90
CA VAL A 475 1.12 -42.99 -34.79
C VAL A 475 -0.31 -43.39 -34.79
N THR A 476 -0.91 -43.57 -35.97
CA THR A 476 -2.31 -43.88 -36.13
C THR A 476 -2.52 -45.18 -36.87
N ASN A 477 -3.56 -45.91 -36.51
CA ASN A 477 -4.01 -47.11 -37.24
C ASN A 477 -5.54 -47.08 -37.38
N VAL A 478 -6.04 -47.19 -38.60
CA VAL A 478 -7.46 -47.22 -38.91
C VAL A 478 -7.81 -48.49 -39.69
N GLY A 479 -8.67 -49.30 -39.13
CA GLY A 479 -9.09 -50.55 -39.76
C GLY A 479 -10.07 -51.35 -38.91
N GLY A 480 -10.81 -52.28 -39.52
CA GLY A 480 -11.75 -53.14 -38.78
C GLY A 480 -12.87 -52.41 -38.03
N GLY A 481 -13.26 -51.20 -38.47
CA GLY A 481 -14.26 -50.38 -37.79
C GLY A 481 -13.74 -49.67 -36.52
N SER A 482 -12.41 -49.61 -36.33
CA SER A 482 -11.76 -48.93 -35.20
C SER A 482 -10.66 -47.99 -35.65
N VAL A 483 -10.37 -46.99 -34.82
CA VAL A 483 -9.23 -46.09 -34.93
C VAL A 483 -8.44 -46.16 -33.63
N THR A 484 -7.13 -46.37 -33.75
CA THR A 484 -6.17 -46.33 -32.65
C THR A 484 -5.21 -45.18 -32.89
N VAL A 485 -4.94 -44.43 -31.86
CA VAL A 485 -3.87 -43.41 -31.81
C VAL A 485 -2.91 -43.78 -30.69
N SER A 486 -1.62 -43.74 -30.99
CA SER A 486 -0.55 -43.97 -30.03
C SER A 486 0.46 -42.80 -30.08
N LEU A 487 0.83 -42.29 -28.95
CA LEU A 487 1.99 -41.39 -28.80
C LEU A 487 3.19 -42.27 -28.49
N MET A 488 4.17 -42.27 -29.39
CA MET A 488 5.41 -43.05 -29.31
C MET A 488 6.56 -42.15 -28.88
N GLY A 489 7.43 -42.59 -27.97
CA GLY A 489 8.55 -41.83 -27.45
C GLY A 489 9.23 -42.55 -26.30
N VAL A 490 9.82 -41.79 -25.38
CA VAL A 490 10.39 -42.31 -24.13
C VAL A 490 9.34 -42.18 -23.02
N LYS A 491 8.97 -43.32 -22.43
CA LYS A 491 7.98 -43.33 -21.36
C LYS A 491 8.61 -42.93 -20.03
N THR A 492 8.17 -41.84 -19.44
CA THR A 492 8.64 -41.31 -18.16
C THR A 492 7.59 -41.36 -17.05
N THR A 493 6.30 -41.59 -17.42
CA THR A 493 5.18 -41.53 -16.49
C THR A 493 4.17 -42.65 -16.77
N THR A 494 3.30 -42.90 -15.81
CA THR A 494 2.07 -43.71 -15.96
C THR A 494 0.87 -42.88 -15.56
N VAL A 495 -0.28 -43.13 -16.19
CA VAL A 495 -1.51 -42.36 -15.96
C VAL A 495 -2.66 -43.31 -15.64
N GLU A 496 -3.37 -43.00 -14.57
CA GLU A 496 -4.63 -43.66 -14.21
C GLU A 496 -5.80 -42.68 -14.34
N SER A 497 -6.98 -43.24 -14.65
CA SER A 497 -8.23 -42.49 -14.78
C SER A 497 -9.28 -43.10 -13.89
N PHE A 498 -9.92 -42.27 -13.06
CA PHE A 498 -10.99 -42.66 -12.15
C PHE A 498 -12.27 -41.91 -12.51
N ASN A 499 -13.26 -42.66 -13.05
CA ASN A 499 -14.56 -42.08 -13.37
C ASN A 499 -15.43 -41.96 -12.11
N GLY A 500 -15.98 -40.77 -11.84
CA GLY A 500 -16.78 -40.46 -10.66
C GLY A 500 -18.25 -40.91 -10.74
N GLY A 501 -18.62 -41.65 -11.77
CA GLY A 501 -20.02 -42.10 -11.97
C GLY A 501 -20.90 -41.02 -12.62
N ARG A 502 -22.21 -41.20 -12.53
CA ARG A 502 -23.20 -40.29 -13.13
C ARG A 502 -24.17 -39.80 -12.08
N TRP A 503 -24.42 -38.48 -12.07
CA TRP A 503 -25.39 -37.83 -11.18
C TRP A 503 -26.10 -36.68 -11.87
N ALA A 504 -27.02 -36.00 -11.22
CA ALA A 504 -27.82 -34.88 -11.75
C ALA A 504 -28.46 -35.19 -13.11
N THR A 505 -29.14 -36.36 -13.20
CA THR A 505 -29.80 -36.80 -14.42
C THR A 505 -30.91 -35.84 -14.83
N THR A 506 -30.92 -35.43 -16.11
CA THR A 506 -31.94 -34.56 -16.71
C THR A 506 -32.69 -35.31 -17.80
N GLN A 507 -34.01 -35.05 -17.94
CA GLN A 507 -34.88 -35.78 -18.90
C GLN A 507 -34.91 -35.09 -20.26
N PRO A 508 -35.00 -35.88 -21.37
CA PRO A 508 -35.11 -35.33 -22.71
C PRO A 508 -36.48 -34.66 -22.93
N GLN A 509 -36.45 -33.60 -23.74
CA GLN A 509 -37.67 -32.90 -24.16
C GLN A 509 -38.01 -33.19 -25.63
N GLU A 510 -39.31 -33.17 -25.98
CA GLU A 510 -39.76 -33.32 -27.34
C GLU A 510 -39.53 -32.05 -28.15
N GLN A 511 -38.92 -32.20 -29.33
CA GLN A 511 -38.73 -31.14 -30.32
C GLN A 511 -39.37 -31.57 -31.65
N ARG A 512 -40.28 -30.75 -32.20
CA ARG A 512 -40.81 -30.94 -33.53
C ARG A 512 -39.99 -30.12 -34.53
N VAL A 513 -39.52 -30.79 -35.57
CA VAL A 513 -38.72 -30.16 -36.62
C VAL A 513 -39.55 -30.20 -37.93
N THR A 514 -39.95 -29.02 -38.37
CA THR A 514 -40.69 -28.82 -39.62
C THR A 514 -39.76 -28.19 -40.65
N GLY A 515 -39.54 -28.86 -41.76
CA GLY A 515 -38.69 -28.41 -42.86
C GLY A 515 -37.18 -28.67 -42.65
N GLY A 516 -36.43 -28.78 -43.75
CA GLY A 516 -34.98 -29.08 -43.73
C GLY A 516 -34.70 -30.59 -43.47
N SER A 517 -33.39 -30.89 -43.25
CA SER A 517 -32.99 -32.25 -42.85
C SER A 517 -33.44 -32.52 -41.40
N CYS A 518 -34.21 -33.58 -41.21
CA CYS A 518 -34.64 -33.99 -39.88
C CYS A 518 -34.23 -35.45 -39.64
N ILE A 519 -33.46 -35.69 -38.57
CA ILE A 519 -33.12 -37.05 -38.11
C ILE A 519 -33.94 -37.33 -36.85
N PRO A 520 -34.89 -38.29 -36.87
CA PRO A 520 -35.69 -38.60 -35.70
C PRO A 520 -34.84 -39.22 -34.58
N SER A 521 -35.21 -38.92 -33.32
CA SER A 521 -34.52 -39.42 -32.13
C SER A 521 -35.54 -39.82 -31.06
N SER A 522 -35.28 -40.94 -30.36
CA SER A 522 -36.05 -41.35 -29.18
C SER A 522 -35.63 -40.61 -27.91
N GLY A 523 -34.58 -39.78 -27.99
CA GLY A 523 -34.01 -39.09 -26.85
C GLY A 523 -33.18 -39.99 -25.94
N ALA A 524 -32.35 -39.35 -25.09
CA ALA A 524 -31.64 -40.01 -24.01
C ALA A 524 -31.43 -39.00 -22.86
N PRO A 525 -31.41 -39.45 -21.59
CA PRO A 525 -31.17 -38.58 -20.47
C PRO A 525 -29.77 -37.95 -20.52
N GLY A 526 -29.69 -36.67 -20.12
CA GLY A 526 -28.45 -36.02 -19.78
C GLY A 526 -28.02 -36.35 -18.35
N PHE A 527 -26.77 -36.09 -18.02
CA PHE A 527 -26.20 -36.31 -16.69
C PHE A 527 -24.91 -35.54 -16.52
N THR A 528 -24.49 -35.40 -15.28
CA THR A 528 -23.14 -34.91 -14.93
C THR A 528 -22.23 -36.09 -14.60
N THR A 529 -20.97 -36.00 -14.93
CA THR A 529 -19.94 -36.98 -14.58
C THR A 529 -18.64 -36.27 -14.24
N SER A 530 -17.70 -36.95 -13.61
CA SER A 530 -16.33 -36.48 -13.47
C SER A 530 -15.35 -37.56 -13.88
N ASP A 531 -14.18 -37.14 -14.29
CA ASP A 531 -13.00 -37.98 -14.48
C ASP A 531 -11.84 -37.40 -13.70
N THR A 532 -11.16 -38.23 -12.89
CA THR A 532 -9.98 -37.85 -12.16
C THR A 532 -8.78 -38.52 -12.81
N ARG A 533 -7.86 -37.70 -13.32
CA ARG A 533 -6.58 -38.10 -13.89
C ARG A 533 -5.53 -38.07 -12.81
N VAL A 534 -4.79 -39.14 -12.65
CA VAL A 534 -3.65 -39.20 -11.74
C VAL A 534 -2.41 -39.61 -12.54
N ILE A 535 -1.36 -38.82 -12.44
CA ILE A 535 -0.08 -39.07 -13.11
C ILE A 535 0.93 -39.50 -12.06
N TYR A 536 1.63 -40.58 -12.33
CA TYR A 536 2.69 -41.13 -11.49
C TYR A 536 4.01 -41.14 -12.24
N ASP A 537 5.12 -41.04 -11.52
CA ASP A 537 6.44 -41.41 -12.05
C ASP A 537 6.55 -42.93 -12.23
N LEU A 538 7.65 -43.40 -12.82
CA LEU A 538 7.89 -44.84 -13.01
C LEU A 538 8.15 -45.59 -11.69
N ALA A 539 8.42 -44.90 -10.59
CA ALA A 539 8.58 -45.49 -9.25
C ALA A 539 7.24 -45.61 -8.52
N GLY A 540 6.16 -45.07 -9.09
CA GLY A 540 4.80 -45.11 -8.54
C GLY A 540 4.48 -43.95 -7.58
N ASN A 541 5.29 -42.90 -7.55
CA ASN A 541 4.97 -41.69 -6.77
C ASN A 541 3.98 -40.82 -7.58
N GLU A 542 2.94 -40.30 -6.92
CA GLU A 542 1.98 -39.41 -7.52
C GLU A 542 2.62 -38.04 -7.82
N LEU A 543 2.60 -37.61 -9.07
CA LEU A 543 3.11 -36.33 -9.53
C LEU A 543 2.01 -35.26 -9.60
N SER A 544 0.82 -35.64 -10.06
CA SER A 544 -0.33 -34.73 -10.13
C SER A 544 -1.65 -35.49 -10.08
N ARG A 545 -2.70 -34.76 -9.64
CA ARG A 545 -4.09 -35.24 -9.60
C ARG A 545 -5.01 -34.11 -10.02
N GLU A 546 -5.78 -34.37 -11.08
CA GLU A 546 -6.71 -33.38 -11.64
C GLU A 546 -8.09 -34.00 -11.81
N THR A 547 -9.15 -33.29 -11.43
CA THR A 547 -10.53 -33.74 -11.61
C THR A 547 -11.28 -32.78 -12.51
N GLN A 548 -11.82 -33.30 -13.58
CA GLN A 548 -12.66 -32.57 -14.51
C GLN A 548 -14.11 -33.01 -14.37
N THR A 549 -15.04 -32.06 -14.39
CA THR A 549 -16.48 -32.32 -14.38
C THR A 549 -17.08 -31.99 -15.74
N THR A 550 -17.86 -32.91 -16.28
CA THR A 550 -18.55 -32.76 -17.57
C THR A 550 -20.05 -32.85 -17.39
N VAL A 551 -20.76 -31.90 -17.96
CA VAL A 551 -22.24 -31.88 -17.97
C VAL A 551 -22.73 -32.18 -19.36
N TYR A 552 -23.46 -33.30 -19.50
CA TYR A 552 -24.12 -33.67 -20.73
C TYR A 552 -25.57 -33.24 -20.70
N THR A 553 -25.99 -32.50 -21.72
CA THR A 553 -27.43 -32.20 -21.94
C THR A 553 -28.17 -33.44 -22.40
N PRO A 554 -29.49 -33.54 -22.18
CA PRO A 554 -30.29 -34.64 -22.75
C PRO A 554 -30.27 -34.61 -24.28
N VAL A 555 -30.20 -35.78 -24.90
CA VAL A 555 -30.53 -35.91 -26.35
C VAL A 555 -32.03 -35.63 -26.52
N PRO A 556 -32.44 -34.67 -27.35
CA PRO A 556 -33.86 -34.38 -27.51
C PRO A 556 -34.62 -35.54 -28.19
N ILE A 557 -35.89 -35.69 -27.84
CA ILE A 557 -36.82 -36.55 -28.60
C ILE A 557 -37.21 -35.76 -29.85
N VAL A 558 -36.69 -36.14 -31.02
CA VAL A 558 -36.93 -35.41 -32.28
C VAL A 558 -38.04 -36.10 -33.06
N LYS A 559 -39.14 -35.36 -33.35
CA LYS A 559 -40.20 -35.75 -34.24
C LYS A 559 -40.17 -34.90 -35.50
N CYS A 560 -40.06 -35.58 -36.65
CA CYS A 560 -40.09 -34.97 -37.98
C CYS A 560 -41.54 -34.87 -38.48
N GLY A 561 -41.96 -33.73 -38.97
CA GLY A 561 -43.30 -33.62 -39.53
C GLY A 561 -43.76 -32.24 -39.85
#